data_0b9e09751670430acd1183f2f9b5eff9
#
_entry.id   0b9e09751670430acd1183f2f9b5eff9
#
_cell.length_a   1.000
_cell.length_b   1.000
_cell.length_c   1.000
_cell.angle_alpha   90.00
_cell.angle_beta   90.00
_cell.angle_gamma   90.00
#
_symmetry.space_group_name_H-M   'P 1'
#
loop_
_entity.id
_entity.type
_entity.pdbx_description
1 polymer ?
#
loop_
_entity_poly.entity_id
_entity_poly.type
_entity_poly.pdbx_seq_one_letter_code
_entity_poly.pdbx_strand_id
1 'polypeptide(L)'
;MEHDLVFGSFLTPSAERPERVVDLARLTEQVGLDLVSIQDHPYQARFLDTWTLLSVIAARTSRITVTPNVANLPLRPPAVLARSVATLDLLSQGRVELGLGAGGFFEAIAAIGGPRLDARRAVDALEEGIRIVRAIWDVNGGTVRIDGQHYRVWGAHPGPAPAHDVGIWVGAYKKRMLGLTGRLADGWLPSSPYAPPDELPAMNRAIDAAAEEAGRDPAAIRRLYNIAGRFASRGEGFLQGPARMWADQLAELAIEQRFRGFIVMGDDPEVLRRFAGEVAPAVRELVAAERAEPGQPDPAPAPASNGPGSPTAAGSPTGADSAAAGPATSPGSPTSHASPDAAGSERAGVSGAGVSRAGSSGAGSSAVTGSAAAGDSAAPSGAGAAVAGSGLPSASAAGSSAAVGSSGAGSPVDAAGSGAGADGSPRGRRRERLVAEGLGVVPTADDGVRLSGRQVWDETTRPTGPAPDPDRAYTAHERAAGRHLVDVHDGLRDELERMRDLIDQVTTGQTDPGAARDHISQMTIRQNNWTVGAYCESYCRIVTTHHTIEDRSVFPHLRGADPRLAPVIDRLEQEHGAIHGVLEQVDRALVAFVSGPDGDKQLREAADLLTDALLSHLAYEERELVEPLARLGFY
;
A
#
# COMPACT_ATOMS: atom_id res chain seq x y z
N MET A 1 22.76 14.10 -17.99
CA MET A 1 21.62 13.88 -18.92
C MET A 1 20.39 14.42 -18.24
N GLU A 2 19.74 15.37 -18.85
CA GLU A 2 18.51 15.97 -18.34
C GLU A 2 17.38 14.94 -18.57
N HIS A 3 16.87 14.37 -17.48
CA HIS A 3 15.79 13.39 -17.57
C HIS A 3 14.48 14.13 -17.86
N ASP A 4 13.75 13.70 -18.89
CA ASP A 4 12.43 14.21 -19.19
C ASP A 4 11.44 13.90 -18.06
N LEU A 5 10.42 14.77 -17.94
CA LEU A 5 9.34 14.54 -16.99
C LEU A 5 8.52 13.31 -17.39
N VAL A 6 8.34 12.40 -16.45
CA VAL A 6 7.56 11.17 -16.59
C VAL A 6 6.22 11.29 -15.87
N PHE A 7 5.14 10.92 -16.56
CA PHE A 7 3.80 10.87 -15.97
C PHE A 7 3.25 9.46 -16.06
N GLY A 8 2.70 8.96 -14.95
CA GLY A 8 2.25 7.57 -14.91
C GLY A 8 0.99 7.35 -14.09
N SER A 9 0.53 6.10 -14.09
CA SER A 9 -0.56 5.62 -13.24
C SER A 9 -0.08 4.62 -12.20
N PHE A 10 -0.72 4.63 -11.03
CA PHE A 10 -0.53 3.64 -9.97
C PHE A 10 -1.85 2.90 -9.76
N LEU A 11 -1.93 1.70 -10.33
CA LEU A 11 -3.16 0.92 -10.39
C LEU A 11 -3.20 -0.14 -9.29
N THR A 12 -4.42 -0.43 -8.82
CA THR A 12 -4.68 -1.50 -7.86
C THR A 12 -4.77 -2.84 -8.58
N PRO A 13 -3.99 -3.87 -8.19
CA PRO A 13 -4.03 -5.20 -8.81
C PRO A 13 -5.23 -6.03 -8.36
N SER A 14 -6.45 -5.52 -8.50
CA SER A 14 -7.66 -6.17 -8.02
C SER A 14 -7.96 -7.47 -8.77
N ALA A 15 -8.19 -8.55 -7.99
CA ALA A 15 -8.60 -9.86 -8.52
C ALA A 15 -10.10 -9.95 -8.81
N GLU A 16 -10.92 -8.97 -8.41
CA GLU A 16 -12.37 -8.98 -8.64
C GLU A 16 -12.71 -8.87 -10.13
N ARG A 17 -11.95 -8.06 -10.86
CA ARG A 17 -12.05 -7.88 -12.30
C ARG A 17 -10.66 -7.75 -12.92
N PRO A 18 -9.94 -8.87 -13.12
CA PRO A 18 -8.55 -8.87 -13.56
C PRO A 18 -8.32 -8.14 -14.89
N GLU A 19 -9.25 -8.29 -15.81
CA GLU A 19 -9.23 -7.63 -17.13
C GLU A 19 -9.28 -6.10 -17.03
N ARG A 20 -9.98 -5.55 -16.02
CA ARG A 20 -10.07 -4.11 -15.82
C ARG A 20 -8.70 -3.48 -15.55
N VAL A 21 -7.85 -4.15 -14.78
CA VAL A 21 -6.51 -3.62 -14.49
C VAL A 21 -5.66 -3.55 -15.76
N VAL A 22 -5.75 -4.58 -16.61
CA VAL A 22 -5.07 -4.61 -17.90
C VAL A 22 -5.63 -3.54 -18.84
N ASP A 23 -6.95 -3.32 -18.85
CA ASP A 23 -7.58 -2.28 -19.66
C ASP A 23 -7.21 -0.86 -19.18
N LEU A 24 -7.10 -0.63 -17.86
CA LEU A 24 -6.59 0.63 -17.31
C LEU A 24 -5.12 0.86 -17.68
N ALA A 25 -4.29 -0.17 -17.66
CA ALA A 25 -2.90 -0.07 -18.11
C ALA A 25 -2.81 0.27 -19.61
N ARG A 26 -3.65 -0.34 -20.45
CA ARG A 26 -3.76 0.03 -21.87
C ARG A 26 -4.28 1.45 -22.07
N LEU A 27 -5.28 1.87 -21.27
CA LEU A 27 -5.76 3.24 -21.28
C LEU A 27 -4.64 4.22 -20.92
N THR A 28 -3.84 3.91 -19.89
CA THR A 28 -2.68 4.72 -19.48
C THR A 28 -1.74 4.96 -20.68
N GLU A 29 -1.44 3.92 -21.44
CA GLU A 29 -0.65 4.05 -22.69
C GLU A 29 -1.36 4.86 -23.77
N GLN A 30 -2.65 4.61 -24.00
CA GLN A 30 -3.45 5.25 -25.03
C GLN A 30 -3.62 6.77 -24.82
N VAL A 31 -3.75 7.20 -23.57
CA VAL A 31 -3.87 8.63 -23.23
C VAL A 31 -2.53 9.37 -23.25
N GLY A 32 -1.42 8.66 -23.52
CA GLY A 32 -0.11 9.27 -23.70
C GLY A 32 0.74 9.37 -22.44
N LEU A 33 0.36 8.71 -21.34
CA LEU A 33 1.21 8.60 -20.17
C LEU A 33 2.41 7.66 -20.44
N ASP A 34 3.45 7.79 -19.62
CA ASP A 34 4.76 7.19 -19.87
C ASP A 34 4.97 5.89 -19.10
N LEU A 35 4.26 5.72 -17.95
CA LEU A 35 4.51 4.65 -17.01
C LEU A 35 3.22 4.11 -16.40
N VAL A 36 3.15 2.79 -16.21
CA VAL A 36 2.17 2.12 -15.36
C VAL A 36 2.87 1.41 -14.21
N SER A 37 2.38 1.60 -12.99
CA SER A 37 2.93 0.96 -11.81
C SER A 37 1.86 0.19 -11.04
N ILE A 38 2.30 -0.92 -10.40
CA ILE A 38 1.43 -1.86 -9.68
C ILE A 38 2.02 -2.13 -8.31
N GLN A 39 1.20 -2.06 -7.24
CA GLN A 39 1.64 -2.41 -5.90
C GLN A 39 1.86 -3.92 -5.73
N ASP A 40 2.90 -4.32 -4.97
CA ASP A 40 3.24 -5.73 -4.72
C ASP A 40 2.94 -6.13 -3.28
N HIS A 41 1.70 -6.54 -3.04
CA HIS A 41 1.21 -7.01 -1.76
C HIS A 41 0.63 -8.43 -1.88
N PRO A 42 1.46 -9.47 -2.13
CA PRO A 42 0.99 -10.83 -2.41
C PRO A 42 0.28 -11.50 -1.22
N TYR A 43 0.34 -10.92 -0.03
CA TYR A 43 -0.44 -11.33 1.14
C TYR A 43 -1.87 -10.78 1.12
N GLN A 44 -2.25 -9.93 0.19
CA GLN A 44 -3.61 -9.45 0.01
C GLN A 44 -4.37 -10.44 -0.88
N ALA A 45 -5.33 -11.18 -0.30
CA ALA A 45 -6.07 -12.21 -1.00
C ALA A 45 -6.89 -11.71 -2.22
N ARG A 46 -7.24 -10.42 -2.22
CA ARG A 46 -7.97 -9.77 -3.32
C ARG A 46 -7.06 -9.21 -4.42
N PHE A 47 -5.74 -9.39 -4.31
CA PHE A 47 -4.80 -8.86 -5.28
C PHE A 47 -4.22 -9.95 -6.17
N LEU A 48 -4.02 -9.61 -7.42
CA LEU A 48 -3.25 -10.40 -8.38
C LEU A 48 -1.76 -10.34 -8.03
N ASP A 49 -1.02 -11.40 -8.33
CA ASP A 49 0.45 -11.36 -8.25
C ASP A 49 1.01 -10.31 -9.21
N THR A 50 1.80 -9.42 -8.67
CA THR A 50 2.28 -8.24 -9.39
C THR A 50 3.18 -8.58 -10.57
N TRP A 51 4.10 -9.55 -10.44
CA TRP A 51 5.00 -9.90 -11.55
C TRP A 51 4.28 -10.61 -12.69
N THR A 52 3.33 -11.47 -12.36
CA THR A 52 2.46 -12.10 -13.35
C THR A 52 1.64 -11.04 -14.09
N LEU A 53 1.04 -10.10 -13.35
CA LEU A 53 0.24 -9.02 -13.93
C LEU A 53 1.09 -8.07 -14.80
N LEU A 54 2.26 -7.64 -14.35
CA LEU A 54 3.18 -6.79 -15.12
C LEU A 54 3.61 -7.47 -16.43
N SER A 55 3.82 -8.80 -16.40
CA SER A 55 4.14 -9.56 -17.61
C SER A 55 3.00 -9.53 -18.63
N VAL A 56 1.75 -9.66 -18.17
CA VAL A 56 0.57 -9.55 -19.01
C VAL A 56 0.40 -8.12 -19.54
N ILE A 57 0.59 -7.11 -18.70
CA ILE A 57 0.51 -5.70 -19.10
C ILE A 57 1.57 -5.39 -20.16
N ALA A 58 2.82 -5.80 -19.94
CA ALA A 58 3.91 -5.60 -20.91
C ALA A 58 3.63 -6.26 -22.27
N ALA A 59 2.98 -7.45 -22.26
CA ALA A 59 2.57 -8.14 -23.49
C ALA A 59 1.35 -7.51 -24.19
N ARG A 60 0.58 -6.67 -23.50
CA ARG A 60 -0.63 -6.01 -24.00
C ARG A 60 -0.44 -4.53 -24.33
N THR A 61 0.76 -4.02 -24.08
CA THR A 61 1.19 -2.64 -24.35
C THR A 61 2.45 -2.65 -25.20
N SER A 62 2.80 -1.53 -25.81
CA SER A 62 3.89 -1.44 -26.78
C SER A 62 4.99 -0.44 -26.42
N ARG A 63 4.66 0.60 -25.66
CA ARG A 63 5.52 1.74 -25.38
C ARG A 63 5.73 1.99 -23.90
N ILE A 64 4.68 1.81 -23.11
CA ILE A 64 4.64 2.24 -21.72
C ILE A 64 5.64 1.46 -20.86
N THR A 65 6.34 2.16 -19.96
CA THR A 65 7.18 1.54 -18.95
C THR A 65 6.31 0.84 -17.90
N VAL A 66 6.72 -0.34 -17.45
CA VAL A 66 6.06 -1.11 -16.39
C VAL A 66 6.97 -1.23 -15.17
N THR A 67 6.42 -1.05 -13.97
CA THR A 67 7.20 -1.12 -12.74
C THR A 67 6.36 -1.63 -11.57
N PRO A 68 6.91 -2.46 -10.66
CA PRO A 68 6.29 -2.67 -9.35
C PRO A 68 6.46 -1.41 -8.50
N ASN A 69 5.46 -1.04 -7.71
CA ASN A 69 5.50 0.16 -6.88
C ASN A 69 5.02 -0.14 -5.44
N VAL A 70 5.85 -0.78 -4.62
CA VAL A 70 7.19 -1.31 -4.92
C VAL A 70 7.24 -2.81 -4.70
N ALA A 71 8.15 -3.53 -5.38
CA ALA A 71 8.35 -4.97 -5.19
C ALA A 71 8.66 -5.29 -3.72
N ASN A 72 8.00 -6.31 -3.18
CA ASN A 72 8.17 -6.78 -1.80
C ASN A 72 9.38 -7.72 -1.73
N LEU A 73 10.56 -7.16 -1.46
CA LEU A 73 11.83 -7.92 -1.46
C LEU A 73 11.81 -9.13 -0.52
N PRO A 74 11.27 -9.07 0.73
CA PRO A 74 11.22 -10.23 1.61
C PRO A 74 10.50 -11.44 1.04
N LEU A 75 9.59 -11.25 0.09
CA LEU A 75 8.84 -12.33 -0.56
C LEU A 75 9.42 -12.75 -1.90
N ARG A 76 10.52 -12.13 -2.33
CA ARG A 76 11.14 -12.40 -3.63
C ARG A 76 12.65 -12.51 -3.47
N PRO A 77 13.22 -13.72 -3.44
CA PRO A 77 14.67 -13.90 -3.33
C PRO A 77 15.41 -13.01 -4.35
N PRO A 78 16.35 -12.16 -3.93
CA PRO A 78 16.88 -11.09 -4.78
C PRO A 78 17.52 -11.57 -6.08
N ALA A 79 18.19 -12.74 -6.09
CA ALA A 79 18.75 -13.30 -7.32
C ALA A 79 17.65 -13.76 -8.30
N VAL A 80 16.52 -14.28 -7.79
CA VAL A 80 15.37 -14.66 -8.63
C VAL A 80 14.65 -13.41 -9.12
N LEU A 81 14.47 -12.40 -8.26
CA LEU A 81 13.90 -11.11 -8.63
C LEU A 81 14.71 -10.45 -9.76
N ALA A 82 16.05 -10.41 -9.63
CA ALA A 82 16.93 -9.87 -10.67
C ALA A 82 16.70 -10.54 -12.03
N ARG A 83 16.56 -11.87 -12.05
CA ARG A 83 16.26 -12.62 -13.29
C ARG A 83 14.87 -12.32 -13.83
N SER A 84 13.86 -12.20 -12.97
CA SER A 84 12.50 -11.84 -13.40
C SER A 84 12.46 -10.47 -14.06
N VAL A 85 13.12 -9.48 -13.44
CA VAL A 85 13.24 -8.12 -13.99
C VAL A 85 13.94 -8.14 -15.34
N ALA A 86 15.15 -8.73 -15.43
CA ALA A 86 15.91 -8.79 -16.68
C ALA A 86 15.17 -9.55 -17.78
N THR A 87 14.46 -10.62 -17.42
CA THR A 87 13.66 -11.39 -18.39
C THR A 87 12.50 -10.55 -18.94
N LEU A 88 11.76 -9.88 -18.05
CA LEU A 88 10.65 -9.04 -18.49
C LEU A 88 11.15 -7.84 -19.30
N ASP A 89 12.28 -7.27 -18.93
CA ASP A 89 12.91 -6.17 -19.64
C ASP A 89 13.34 -6.56 -21.06
N LEU A 90 13.99 -7.72 -21.21
CA LEU A 90 14.34 -8.28 -22.52
C LEU A 90 13.09 -8.53 -23.38
N LEU A 91 12.05 -9.16 -22.82
CA LEU A 91 10.81 -9.47 -23.54
C LEU A 91 10.01 -8.22 -23.90
N SER A 92 10.11 -7.18 -23.11
CA SER A 92 9.43 -5.90 -23.34
C SER A 92 10.29 -4.88 -24.10
N GLN A 93 11.52 -5.25 -24.48
CA GLN A 93 12.45 -4.37 -25.23
C GLN A 93 12.85 -3.11 -24.44
N GLY A 94 13.25 -3.29 -23.17
CA GLY A 94 13.76 -2.18 -22.35
C GLY A 94 12.69 -1.32 -21.70
N ARG A 95 11.54 -1.89 -21.30
CA ARG A 95 10.42 -1.14 -20.70
C ARG A 95 10.17 -1.46 -19.21
N VAL A 96 11.17 -1.94 -18.48
CA VAL A 96 10.99 -2.30 -17.07
C VAL A 96 11.87 -1.43 -16.17
N GLU A 97 11.29 -0.89 -15.11
CA GLU A 97 12.05 -0.31 -14.01
C GLU A 97 11.75 -1.07 -12.73
N LEU A 98 12.67 -1.07 -11.77
CA LEU A 98 12.49 -1.81 -10.53
C LEU A 98 12.20 -0.88 -9.35
N GLY A 99 10.92 -0.64 -9.06
CA GLY A 99 10.53 -0.13 -7.74
C GLY A 99 10.76 -1.20 -6.68
N LEU A 100 11.51 -0.92 -5.63
CA LEU A 100 11.92 -1.90 -4.63
C LEU A 100 11.69 -1.39 -3.20
N GLY A 101 11.13 -2.25 -2.34
CA GLY A 101 10.84 -1.95 -0.94
C GLY A 101 11.39 -2.98 0.03
N ALA A 102 11.66 -2.52 1.25
CA ALA A 102 12.12 -3.37 2.35
C ALA A 102 11.03 -4.31 2.91
N GLY A 103 9.77 -4.12 2.49
CA GLY A 103 8.61 -4.70 3.14
C GLY A 103 8.22 -3.91 4.39
N GLY A 104 6.94 -3.62 4.56
CA GLY A 104 6.43 -2.85 5.71
C GLY A 104 5.44 -3.61 6.58
N PHE A 105 4.82 -4.64 6.02
CA PHE A 105 3.78 -5.46 6.70
C PHE A 105 4.40 -6.78 7.17
N PHE A 106 5.27 -6.70 8.18
CA PHE A 106 6.12 -7.81 8.61
C PHE A 106 5.35 -9.08 8.98
N GLU A 107 4.21 -8.94 9.68
CA GLU A 107 3.38 -10.07 10.07
C GLU A 107 2.70 -10.71 8.86
N ALA A 108 2.16 -9.91 7.94
CA ALA A 108 1.54 -10.41 6.72
C ALA A 108 2.57 -11.09 5.79
N ILE A 109 3.79 -10.56 5.73
CA ILE A 109 4.91 -11.18 5.01
C ILE A 109 5.26 -12.53 5.62
N ALA A 110 5.37 -12.61 6.96
CA ALA A 110 5.66 -13.84 7.67
C ALA A 110 4.54 -14.87 7.51
N ALA A 111 3.30 -14.42 7.49
CA ALA A 111 2.12 -15.25 7.34
C ALA A 111 2.08 -16.06 6.03
N ILE A 112 2.61 -15.52 4.93
CA ILE A 112 2.69 -16.23 3.64
C ILE A 112 4.07 -16.86 3.39
N GLY A 113 4.84 -17.09 4.46
CA GLY A 113 6.12 -17.82 4.40
C GLY A 113 7.36 -16.95 4.18
N GLY A 114 7.23 -15.63 4.19
CA GLY A 114 8.37 -14.72 4.14
C GLY A 114 9.13 -14.65 5.48
N PRO A 115 10.31 -14.05 5.51
CA PRO A 115 11.08 -13.88 6.74
C PRO A 115 10.40 -12.87 7.67
N ARG A 116 10.36 -13.19 8.96
CA ARG A 116 9.91 -12.25 10.00
C ARG A 116 11.05 -11.29 10.36
N LEU A 117 11.05 -10.13 9.74
CA LEU A 117 12.03 -9.08 9.99
C LEU A 117 11.41 -7.95 10.82
N ASP A 118 12.23 -7.26 11.59
CA ASP A 118 11.91 -5.94 12.12
C ASP A 118 12.33 -4.84 11.14
N ALA A 119 11.91 -3.61 11.39
CA ALA A 119 12.18 -2.47 10.51
C ALA A 119 13.69 -2.22 10.27
N ARG A 120 14.54 -2.53 11.25
CA ARG A 120 16.00 -2.38 11.13
C ARG A 120 16.56 -3.44 10.20
N ARG A 121 16.24 -4.71 10.45
CA ARG A 121 16.72 -5.84 9.65
C ARG A 121 16.19 -5.79 8.22
N ALA A 122 14.96 -5.29 8.03
CA ALA A 122 14.40 -5.13 6.69
C ALA A 122 15.19 -4.14 5.83
N VAL A 123 15.71 -3.04 6.42
CA VAL A 123 16.59 -2.10 5.70
C VAL A 123 17.95 -2.75 5.40
N ASP A 124 18.52 -3.52 6.34
CA ASP A 124 19.78 -4.24 6.12
C ASP A 124 19.61 -5.29 5.00
N ALA A 125 18.50 -6.03 5.00
CA ALA A 125 18.15 -6.99 3.95
C ALA A 125 17.96 -6.29 2.59
N LEU A 126 17.34 -5.11 2.55
CA LEU A 126 17.19 -4.35 1.31
C LEU A 126 18.55 -3.93 0.74
N GLU A 127 19.48 -3.50 1.59
CA GLU A 127 20.84 -3.15 1.17
C GLU A 127 21.57 -4.35 0.54
N GLU A 128 21.50 -5.52 1.18
CA GLU A 128 22.06 -6.78 0.63
C GLU A 128 21.36 -7.15 -0.69
N GLY A 129 20.03 -7.04 -0.74
CA GLY A 129 19.23 -7.36 -1.92
C GLY A 129 19.58 -6.51 -3.14
N ILE A 130 19.75 -5.20 -2.97
CA ILE A 130 20.18 -4.29 -4.06
C ILE A 130 21.54 -4.73 -4.62
N ARG A 131 22.49 -5.04 -3.74
CA ARG A 131 23.82 -5.51 -4.16
C ARG A 131 23.74 -6.83 -4.94
N ILE A 132 22.90 -7.76 -4.50
CA ILE A 132 22.69 -9.03 -5.19
C ILE A 132 22.05 -8.81 -6.57
N VAL A 133 21.00 -7.96 -6.64
CA VAL A 133 20.33 -7.65 -7.91
C VAL A 133 21.34 -7.10 -8.93
N ARG A 134 22.13 -6.10 -8.55
CA ARG A 134 23.16 -5.53 -9.43
C ARG A 134 24.23 -6.56 -9.84
N ALA A 135 24.67 -7.38 -8.89
CA ALA A 135 25.67 -8.42 -9.19
C ALA A 135 25.14 -9.51 -10.14
N ILE A 136 23.84 -9.83 -10.10
CA ILE A 136 23.21 -10.75 -11.06
C ILE A 136 23.08 -10.12 -12.44
N TRP A 137 22.84 -8.81 -12.54
CA TRP A 137 22.77 -8.11 -13.84
C TRP A 137 24.15 -7.86 -14.47
N ASP A 138 25.22 -7.83 -13.67
CA ASP A 138 26.59 -7.64 -14.17
C ASP A 138 27.16 -8.97 -14.76
N VAL A 139 26.89 -9.20 -16.03
CA VAL A 139 27.36 -10.41 -16.74
C VAL A 139 28.88 -10.50 -16.86
N ASN A 140 29.62 -9.41 -16.64
CA ASN A 140 31.07 -9.34 -16.70
C ASN A 140 31.73 -9.57 -15.32
N GLY A 141 30.94 -9.51 -14.23
CA GLY A 141 31.42 -9.57 -12.84
C GLY A 141 31.86 -10.97 -12.37
N GLY A 142 31.68 -12.01 -13.20
CA GLY A 142 32.02 -13.39 -12.85
C GLY A 142 30.98 -14.02 -11.92
N THR A 143 31.36 -15.08 -11.21
CA THR A 143 30.48 -15.83 -10.32
C THR A 143 30.10 -15.01 -9.08
N VAL A 144 28.81 -14.82 -8.84
CA VAL A 144 28.28 -14.03 -7.71
C VAL A 144 28.45 -14.80 -6.40
N ARG A 145 29.12 -14.18 -5.44
CA ARG A 145 29.32 -14.69 -4.08
C ARG A 145 29.07 -13.56 -3.08
N ILE A 146 27.94 -13.64 -2.39
CA ILE A 146 27.56 -12.70 -1.34
C ILE A 146 27.11 -13.52 -0.14
N ASP A 147 27.83 -13.42 0.96
CA ASP A 147 27.54 -14.07 2.24
C ASP A 147 27.00 -13.03 3.21
N GLY A 148 25.76 -12.59 2.99
CA GLY A 148 25.09 -11.59 3.81
C GLY A 148 24.43 -12.20 5.06
N GLN A 149 23.92 -11.34 5.93
CA GLN A 149 23.17 -11.75 7.12
C GLN A 149 21.77 -12.22 6.78
N HIS A 150 21.18 -11.68 5.72
CA HIS A 150 19.80 -11.91 5.29
C HIS A 150 19.71 -12.77 4.03
N TYR A 151 20.64 -12.57 3.11
CA TYR A 151 20.67 -13.31 1.86
C TYR A 151 22.05 -13.92 1.63
N ARG A 152 22.05 -15.16 1.18
CA ARG A 152 23.28 -15.86 0.79
C ARG A 152 23.18 -16.30 -0.66
N VAL A 153 24.10 -15.81 -1.50
CA VAL A 153 24.28 -16.25 -2.89
C VAL A 153 25.68 -16.86 -3.02
N TRP A 154 25.74 -18.12 -3.37
CA TRP A 154 27.00 -18.85 -3.37
C TRP A 154 27.25 -19.53 -4.70
N GLY A 155 27.98 -18.88 -5.59
CA GLY A 155 28.35 -19.43 -6.88
C GLY A 155 27.28 -19.32 -7.96
N ALA A 156 26.37 -18.34 -7.86
CA ALA A 156 25.42 -18.08 -8.92
C ALA A 156 26.11 -17.46 -10.15
N HIS A 157 25.74 -17.92 -11.34
CA HIS A 157 26.17 -17.27 -12.57
C HIS A 157 25.32 -16.04 -12.82
N PRO A 158 25.92 -14.86 -13.13
CA PRO A 158 25.18 -13.66 -13.47
C PRO A 158 24.41 -13.83 -14.79
N GLY A 159 23.50 -12.89 -15.05
CA GLY A 159 22.69 -12.85 -16.28
C GLY A 159 21.34 -13.59 -16.19
N PRO A 160 20.49 -13.36 -17.22
CA PRO A 160 20.77 -12.45 -18.34
C PRO A 160 20.92 -11.01 -17.87
N ALA A 161 21.67 -10.19 -18.61
CA ALA A 161 21.64 -8.75 -18.43
C ALA A 161 20.28 -8.21 -18.91
N PRO A 162 19.72 -7.18 -18.28
CA PRO A 162 18.58 -6.46 -18.83
C PRO A 162 18.88 -5.88 -20.23
N ALA A 163 17.84 -5.52 -20.98
CA ALA A 163 17.98 -4.90 -22.30
C ALA A 163 18.46 -3.44 -22.22
N HIS A 164 18.25 -2.77 -21.08
CA HIS A 164 18.76 -1.44 -20.78
C HIS A 164 19.28 -1.36 -19.34
N ASP A 165 19.79 -0.21 -18.93
CA ASP A 165 20.26 0.04 -17.57
C ASP A 165 19.06 0.29 -16.66
N VAL A 166 18.49 -0.80 -16.11
CA VAL A 166 17.31 -0.77 -15.24
C VAL A 166 17.59 -0.03 -13.95
N GLY A 167 16.85 1.04 -13.70
CA GLY A 167 16.94 1.79 -12.45
C GLY A 167 16.29 1.07 -11.28
N ILE A 168 16.94 1.10 -10.12
CA ILE A 168 16.38 0.63 -8.85
C ILE A 168 15.83 1.83 -8.10
N TRP A 169 14.49 1.93 -7.99
CA TRP A 169 13.80 3.03 -7.33
C TRP A 169 13.28 2.59 -5.97
N VAL A 170 13.64 3.30 -4.90
CA VAL A 170 13.34 2.87 -3.53
C VAL A 170 12.21 3.70 -2.93
N GLY A 171 11.17 3.03 -2.40
CA GLY A 171 10.15 3.63 -1.55
C GLY A 171 10.72 3.91 -0.16
N ALA A 172 10.94 5.18 0.20
CA ALA A 172 11.63 5.57 1.41
C ALA A 172 10.97 6.78 2.10
N TYR A 173 10.82 6.70 3.44
CA TYR A 173 10.23 7.78 4.25
C TYR A 173 11.07 8.11 5.50
N LYS A 174 11.80 7.16 6.07
CA LYS A 174 12.53 7.32 7.32
C LYS A 174 14.03 7.45 7.08
N LYS A 175 14.74 8.11 7.99
CA LYS A 175 16.15 8.50 7.87
C LYS A 175 17.07 7.39 7.32
N ARG A 176 16.95 6.13 7.81
CA ARG A 176 17.80 5.03 7.32
C ARG A 176 17.50 4.65 5.87
N MET A 177 16.21 4.63 5.49
CA MET A 177 15.79 4.35 4.12
C MET A 177 16.21 5.48 3.17
N LEU A 178 16.05 6.75 3.58
CA LEU A 178 16.52 7.89 2.79
C LEU A 178 18.05 7.85 2.61
N GLY A 179 18.79 7.52 3.67
CA GLY A 179 20.23 7.33 3.58
C GLY A 179 20.64 6.17 2.66
N LEU A 180 19.91 5.05 2.68
CA LEU A 180 20.15 3.94 1.76
C LEU A 180 19.86 4.37 0.31
N THR A 181 18.76 5.11 0.09
CA THR A 181 18.40 5.66 -1.23
C THR A 181 19.54 6.50 -1.79
N GLY A 182 20.08 7.44 -1.01
CA GLY A 182 21.23 8.25 -1.43
C GLY A 182 22.45 7.42 -1.80
N ARG A 183 22.79 6.43 -0.99
CA ARG A 183 24.00 5.61 -1.22
C ARG A 183 23.87 4.63 -2.38
N LEU A 184 22.70 4.05 -2.62
CA LEU A 184 22.60 2.86 -3.48
C LEU A 184 21.51 2.91 -4.56
N ALA A 185 20.44 3.67 -4.39
CA ALA A 185 19.34 3.66 -5.34
C ALA A 185 19.58 4.60 -6.54
N ASP A 186 18.92 4.31 -7.65
CA ASP A 186 18.91 5.18 -8.84
C ASP A 186 17.71 6.12 -8.84
N GLY A 187 16.72 5.83 -7.97
CA GLY A 187 15.57 6.70 -7.78
C GLY A 187 14.94 6.62 -6.38
N TRP A 188 14.19 7.66 -6.07
CA TRP A 188 13.37 7.78 -4.87
C TRP A 188 11.90 7.85 -5.26
N LEU A 189 11.05 7.02 -4.63
CA LEU A 189 9.65 6.82 -5.00
C LEU A 189 8.74 6.94 -3.76
N PRO A 190 8.57 8.16 -3.17
CA PRO A 190 7.63 8.40 -2.09
C PRO A 190 6.18 8.50 -2.58
N SER A 191 5.23 8.46 -1.63
CA SER A 191 3.81 8.64 -1.90
C SER A 191 3.25 9.78 -1.04
N SER A 192 2.45 10.65 -1.63
CA SER A 192 1.94 11.88 -0.99
C SER A 192 1.17 11.66 0.32
N PRO A 193 0.46 10.53 0.55
CA PRO A 193 -0.16 10.27 1.84
C PRO A 193 0.84 10.04 3.00
N TYR A 194 2.10 9.70 2.69
CA TYR A 194 3.14 9.39 3.69
C TYR A 194 4.32 10.36 3.69
N ALA A 195 4.44 11.16 2.66
CA ALA A 195 5.44 12.20 2.48
C ALA A 195 4.75 13.42 1.87
N PRO A 196 4.02 14.22 2.65
CA PRO A 196 3.35 15.40 2.14
C PRO A 196 4.35 16.43 1.62
N PRO A 197 3.94 17.37 0.75
CA PRO A 197 4.85 18.30 0.07
C PRO A 197 5.76 19.09 1.00
N ASP A 198 5.30 19.47 2.18
CA ASP A 198 6.05 20.23 3.18
C ASP A 198 7.21 19.43 3.83
N GLU A 199 7.14 18.09 3.83
CA GLU A 199 8.21 17.22 4.33
C GLU A 199 9.26 16.90 3.26
N LEU A 200 8.93 17.02 1.97
CA LEU A 200 9.82 16.63 0.86
C LEU A 200 11.20 17.36 0.87
N PRO A 201 11.30 18.66 1.20
CA PRO A 201 12.59 19.34 1.24
C PRO A 201 13.57 18.74 2.26
N ALA A 202 13.07 18.31 3.42
CA ALA A 202 13.90 17.68 4.44
C ALA A 202 14.34 16.27 4.02
N MET A 203 13.45 15.51 3.39
CA MET A 203 13.75 14.17 2.87
C MET A 203 14.74 14.23 1.71
N ASN A 204 14.60 15.19 0.78
CA ASN A 204 15.54 15.44 -0.31
C ASN A 204 16.96 15.73 0.21
N ARG A 205 17.08 16.65 1.17
CA ARG A 205 18.39 16.96 1.79
C ARG A 205 19.03 15.72 2.43
N ALA A 206 18.25 14.84 3.05
CA ALA A 206 18.79 13.62 3.65
C ALA A 206 19.30 12.61 2.59
N ILE A 207 18.65 12.55 1.43
CA ILE A 207 19.09 11.74 0.29
C ILE A 207 20.36 12.33 -0.32
N ASP A 208 20.36 13.65 -0.56
CA ASP A 208 21.49 14.35 -1.16
C ASP A 208 22.76 14.20 -0.31
N ALA A 209 22.65 14.46 0.99
CA ALA A 209 23.79 14.30 1.92
C ALA A 209 24.35 12.87 1.93
N ALA A 210 23.47 11.87 1.89
CA ALA A 210 23.89 10.47 1.85
C ALA A 210 24.51 10.07 0.50
N ALA A 211 24.10 10.69 -0.60
CA ALA A 211 24.70 10.49 -1.92
C ALA A 211 26.10 11.12 -1.96
N GLU A 212 26.25 12.35 -1.51
CA GLU A 212 27.51 13.06 -1.42
C GLU A 212 28.52 12.31 -0.54
N GLU A 213 28.09 11.84 0.64
CA GLU A 213 28.92 11.03 1.55
C GLU A 213 29.39 9.73 0.87
N ALA A 214 28.58 9.15 -0.02
CA ALA A 214 28.90 7.97 -0.81
C ALA A 214 29.69 8.28 -2.10
N GLY A 215 30.04 9.54 -2.36
CA GLY A 215 30.73 9.98 -3.58
C GLY A 215 29.88 9.91 -4.84
N ARG A 216 28.54 9.97 -4.70
CA ARG A 216 27.58 9.95 -5.81
C ARG A 216 27.03 11.35 -6.07
N ASP A 217 26.75 11.64 -7.32
CA ASP A 217 26.04 12.85 -7.70
C ASP A 217 24.55 12.76 -7.24
N PRO A 218 24.07 13.65 -6.36
CA PRO A 218 22.66 13.69 -5.97
C PRO A 218 21.70 13.93 -7.15
N ALA A 219 22.15 14.60 -8.23
CA ALA A 219 21.33 14.83 -9.41
C ALA A 219 21.10 13.56 -10.25
N ALA A 220 21.95 12.54 -10.10
CA ALA A 220 21.77 11.24 -10.74
C ALA A 220 20.63 10.43 -10.12
N ILE A 221 20.16 10.75 -8.91
CA ILE A 221 19.05 10.07 -8.25
C ILE A 221 17.74 10.67 -8.76
N ARG A 222 16.97 9.88 -9.51
CA ARG A 222 15.68 10.29 -10.05
C ARG A 222 14.62 10.39 -8.94
N ARG A 223 13.87 11.46 -8.90
CA ARG A 223 12.80 11.67 -7.92
C ARG A 223 11.46 11.52 -8.61
N LEU A 224 10.68 10.51 -8.19
CA LEU A 224 9.34 10.24 -8.70
C LEU A 224 8.37 10.30 -7.52
N TYR A 225 7.16 10.78 -7.74
CA TYR A 225 6.20 11.00 -6.68
C TYR A 225 4.87 10.33 -7.00
N ASN A 226 4.46 9.39 -6.14
CA ASN A 226 3.11 8.85 -6.20
C ASN A 226 2.15 9.88 -5.58
N ILE A 227 1.23 10.37 -6.37
CA ILE A 227 0.34 11.47 -5.99
C ILE A 227 -1.10 11.00 -5.86
N ALA A 228 -1.73 11.35 -4.74
CA ALA A 228 -3.16 11.19 -4.53
C ALA A 228 -3.82 12.57 -4.60
N GLY A 229 -4.98 12.65 -5.27
CA GLY A 229 -5.71 13.90 -5.38
C GLY A 229 -7.11 13.72 -5.96
N ARG A 230 -7.87 14.81 -6.00
CA ARG A 230 -9.23 14.83 -6.53
C ARG A 230 -9.46 16.08 -7.35
N PHE A 231 -9.94 15.90 -8.57
CA PHE A 231 -10.37 17.02 -9.38
C PHE A 231 -11.66 17.64 -8.83
N ALA A 232 -11.64 18.94 -8.57
CA ALA A 232 -12.75 19.72 -8.08
C ALA A 232 -12.79 21.10 -8.76
N SER A 233 -13.91 21.82 -8.66
CA SER A 233 -14.07 23.16 -9.23
C SER A 233 -13.37 24.26 -8.40
N ARG A 234 -13.11 23.99 -7.11
CA ARG A 234 -12.41 24.89 -6.18
C ARG A 234 -11.20 24.18 -5.61
N GLY A 235 -10.17 24.94 -5.25
CA GLY A 235 -8.96 24.41 -4.60
C GLY A 235 -9.13 24.37 -3.09
N GLU A 236 -8.83 23.22 -2.46
CA GLU A 236 -8.97 22.99 -1.02
C GLU A 236 -7.70 22.39 -0.40
N GLY A 237 -6.60 22.26 -1.15
CA GLY A 237 -5.35 21.67 -0.65
C GLY A 237 -4.48 21.10 -1.77
N PHE A 238 -3.49 20.30 -1.40
CA PHE A 238 -2.59 19.68 -2.36
C PHE A 238 -3.35 18.71 -3.26
N LEU A 239 -3.35 18.98 -4.57
CA LEU A 239 -4.03 18.23 -5.63
C LEU A 239 -5.54 18.00 -5.36
N GLN A 240 -6.19 18.95 -4.70
CA GLN A 240 -7.65 18.97 -4.53
C GLN A 240 -8.18 20.25 -5.19
N GLY A 241 -8.50 20.17 -6.48
CA GLY A 241 -8.93 21.36 -7.22
C GLY A 241 -8.95 21.14 -8.73
N PRO A 242 -9.04 22.25 -9.50
CA PRO A 242 -9.02 22.19 -10.96
C PRO A 242 -7.65 21.71 -11.50
N ALA A 243 -7.63 21.17 -12.71
CA ALA A 243 -6.42 20.63 -13.34
C ALA A 243 -5.28 21.65 -13.43
N ARG A 244 -5.59 22.94 -13.63
CA ARG A 244 -4.59 24.01 -13.63
C ARG A 244 -3.86 24.11 -12.29
N MET A 245 -4.56 24.05 -11.18
CA MET A 245 -3.96 24.07 -9.84
C MET A 245 -3.04 22.84 -9.63
N TRP A 246 -3.45 21.66 -10.11
CA TRP A 246 -2.57 20.49 -10.08
C TRP A 246 -1.30 20.76 -10.87
N ALA A 247 -1.41 21.34 -12.07
CA ALA A 247 -0.27 21.61 -12.91
C ALA A 247 0.70 22.60 -12.25
N ASP A 248 0.19 23.67 -11.64
CA ASP A 248 0.99 24.67 -10.94
C ASP A 248 1.75 24.03 -9.74
N GLN A 249 1.07 23.24 -8.90
CA GLN A 249 1.66 22.56 -7.74
C GLN A 249 2.71 21.50 -8.14
N LEU A 250 2.46 20.75 -9.21
CA LEU A 250 3.42 19.74 -9.68
C LEU A 250 4.62 20.37 -10.40
N ALA A 251 4.43 21.48 -11.09
CA ALA A 251 5.52 22.24 -11.68
C ALA A 251 6.45 22.83 -10.60
N GLU A 252 5.89 23.38 -9.52
CA GLU A 252 6.65 23.84 -8.35
C GLU A 252 7.51 22.70 -7.78
N LEU A 253 6.96 21.52 -7.56
CA LEU A 253 7.73 20.36 -7.09
C LEU A 253 8.82 19.91 -8.08
N ALA A 254 8.56 20.02 -9.39
CA ALA A 254 9.55 19.67 -10.41
C ALA A 254 10.71 20.67 -10.44
N ILE A 255 10.42 21.95 -10.25
CA ILE A 255 11.40 23.04 -10.28
C ILE A 255 12.18 23.07 -8.97
N GLU A 256 11.50 23.21 -7.84
CA GLU A 256 12.14 23.44 -6.54
C GLU A 256 12.70 22.17 -5.90
N GLN A 257 11.98 21.05 -6.02
CA GLN A 257 12.33 19.79 -5.36
C GLN A 257 12.93 18.76 -6.32
N ARG A 258 13.14 19.13 -7.59
CA ARG A 258 13.78 18.31 -8.63
C ARG A 258 13.02 17.01 -8.91
N PHE A 259 11.69 16.97 -8.69
CA PHE A 259 10.90 15.82 -9.10
C PHE A 259 10.89 15.70 -10.63
N ARG A 260 11.11 14.47 -11.12
CA ARG A 260 11.17 14.13 -12.54
C ARG A 260 10.04 13.17 -12.96
N GLY A 261 9.15 12.85 -12.04
CA GLY A 261 8.01 12.01 -12.38
C GLY A 261 6.87 12.12 -11.37
N PHE A 262 5.65 12.06 -11.90
CA PHE A 262 4.41 12.09 -11.11
C PHE A 262 3.52 10.94 -11.52
N ILE A 263 3.15 10.10 -10.56
CA ILE A 263 2.43 8.86 -10.79
C ILE A 263 1.09 8.96 -10.04
N VAL A 264 -0.01 9.19 -10.78
CA VAL A 264 -1.32 9.38 -10.17
C VAL A 264 -1.90 8.07 -9.67
N MET A 265 -2.32 8.07 -8.41
CA MET A 265 -2.92 6.91 -7.73
C MET A 265 -4.41 6.83 -8.03
N GLY A 266 -4.90 5.64 -8.35
CA GLY A 266 -6.32 5.35 -8.51
C GLY A 266 -6.68 4.66 -9.82
N ASP A 267 -7.88 4.06 -9.82
CA ASP A 267 -8.41 3.20 -10.88
C ASP A 267 -9.55 3.86 -11.67
N ASP A 268 -9.66 5.20 -11.60
CA ASP A 268 -10.68 5.95 -12.32
C ASP A 268 -10.16 6.35 -13.72
N PRO A 269 -10.79 5.84 -14.80
CA PRO A 269 -10.41 6.18 -16.16
C PRO A 269 -10.50 7.68 -16.49
N GLU A 270 -11.42 8.41 -15.84
CA GLU A 270 -11.60 9.84 -16.08
C GLU A 270 -10.46 10.65 -15.46
N VAL A 271 -10.03 10.27 -14.24
CA VAL A 271 -8.85 10.86 -13.61
C VAL A 271 -7.62 10.67 -14.50
N LEU A 272 -7.42 9.46 -15.06
CA LEU A 272 -6.30 9.18 -15.96
C LEU A 272 -6.34 10.05 -17.24
N ARG A 273 -7.53 10.20 -17.86
CA ARG A 273 -7.69 11.04 -19.04
C ARG A 273 -7.41 12.50 -18.76
N ARG A 274 -7.94 13.03 -17.66
CA ARG A 274 -7.74 14.42 -17.27
C ARG A 274 -6.31 14.69 -16.86
N PHE A 275 -5.68 13.78 -16.12
CA PHE A 275 -4.28 13.89 -15.75
C PHE A 275 -3.38 13.93 -16.99
N ALA A 276 -3.60 13.04 -17.94
CA ALA A 276 -2.85 12.98 -19.19
C ALA A 276 -3.11 14.17 -20.13
N GLY A 277 -4.38 14.60 -20.27
CA GLY A 277 -4.78 15.60 -21.25
C GLY A 277 -4.68 17.05 -20.77
N GLU A 278 -4.88 17.28 -19.45
CA GLU A 278 -4.90 18.64 -18.91
C GLU A 278 -3.68 18.94 -18.03
N VAL A 279 -3.25 18.00 -17.17
CA VAL A 279 -2.19 18.26 -16.17
C VAL A 279 -0.80 18.05 -16.73
N ALA A 280 -0.51 16.86 -17.27
CA ALA A 280 0.84 16.51 -17.71
C ALA A 280 1.42 17.47 -18.78
N PRO A 281 0.65 17.88 -19.83
CA PRO A 281 1.13 18.88 -20.77
C PRO A 281 1.42 20.23 -20.13
N ALA A 282 0.51 20.71 -19.25
CA ALA A 282 0.69 22.00 -18.59
C ALA A 282 1.92 22.02 -17.66
N VAL A 283 2.18 20.92 -16.93
CA VAL A 283 3.41 20.81 -16.12
C VAL A 283 4.65 20.87 -17.00
N ARG A 284 4.67 20.16 -18.13
CA ARG A 284 5.79 20.20 -19.08
C ARG A 284 6.03 21.60 -19.61
N GLU A 285 4.96 22.33 -19.97
CA GLU A 285 5.05 23.72 -20.43
C GLU A 285 5.59 24.66 -19.37
N LEU A 286 5.08 24.59 -18.12
CA LEU A 286 5.52 25.42 -17.02
C LEU A 286 7.00 25.19 -16.68
N VAL A 287 7.43 23.94 -16.60
CA VAL A 287 8.82 23.58 -16.32
C VAL A 287 9.74 23.98 -17.48
N ALA A 288 9.29 23.85 -18.73
CA ALA A 288 10.07 24.28 -19.89
C ALA A 288 10.21 25.81 -19.95
N ALA A 289 9.15 26.56 -19.60
CA ALA A 289 9.18 28.02 -19.56
C ALA A 289 10.17 28.52 -18.51
N GLU A 290 10.15 27.96 -17.30
CA GLU A 290 11.08 28.31 -16.21
C GLU A 290 12.53 28.04 -16.60
N ARG A 291 12.81 26.93 -17.28
CA ARG A 291 14.16 26.59 -17.75
C ARG A 291 14.63 27.44 -18.93
N ALA A 292 13.71 28.02 -19.70
CA ALA A 292 14.02 28.88 -20.85
C ALA A 292 14.29 30.34 -20.43
N GLU A 293 13.84 30.76 -19.25
CA GLU A 293 14.23 32.05 -18.70
C GLU A 293 15.76 32.05 -18.48
N PRO A 294 16.52 33.04 -19.00
CA PRO A 294 17.98 33.08 -18.83
C PRO A 294 18.26 33.25 -17.35
N GLY A 295 18.48 32.16 -16.67
CA GLY A 295 18.87 32.11 -15.27
C GLY A 295 20.13 32.93 -15.06
N GLN A 296 20.16 33.58 -13.93
CA GLN A 296 21.31 34.25 -13.34
C GLN A 296 22.62 33.49 -13.68
N PRO A 297 23.64 34.13 -14.24
CA PRO A 297 24.85 33.43 -14.62
C PRO A 297 25.42 32.67 -13.43
N ASP A 298 25.83 31.45 -13.69
CA ASP A 298 26.55 30.62 -12.72
C ASP A 298 27.62 31.50 -12.02
N PRO A 299 27.74 31.45 -10.70
CA PRO A 299 28.84 32.16 -10.03
C PRO A 299 30.13 31.65 -10.65
N ALA A 300 30.86 32.59 -11.26
CA ALA A 300 32.13 32.31 -11.92
C ALA A 300 33.01 31.45 -11.00
N PRO A 301 33.72 30.46 -11.52
CA PRO A 301 34.62 29.66 -10.70
C PRO A 301 35.63 30.59 -10.04
N ALA A 302 35.78 30.47 -8.74
CA ALA A 302 36.73 31.24 -7.94
C ALA A 302 38.11 31.16 -8.60
N PRO A 303 38.85 32.30 -8.73
CA PRO A 303 40.16 32.31 -9.35
C PRO A 303 41.09 31.38 -8.57
N ALA A 304 41.74 30.47 -9.30
CA ALA A 304 42.75 29.59 -8.76
C ALA A 304 43.85 30.43 -8.09
N SER A 305 44.05 30.25 -6.79
CA SER A 305 45.15 30.86 -6.04
C SER A 305 46.46 30.30 -6.56
N ASN A 306 47.20 31.17 -7.23
CA ASN A 306 48.60 30.95 -7.55
C ASN A 306 49.44 30.86 -6.27
N GLY A 307 50.12 29.77 -6.06
CA GLY A 307 51.21 29.60 -5.10
C GLY A 307 52.43 29.04 -5.83
N PRO A 308 53.66 29.41 -5.42
CA PRO A 308 54.74 29.73 -6.34
C PRO A 308 55.86 28.69 -6.54
N GLY A 309 56.49 28.79 -7.71
CA GLY A 309 57.93 28.63 -7.88
C GLY A 309 58.53 27.30 -8.32
N SER A 310 58.80 27.11 -9.52
CA SER A 310 60.05 27.03 -10.30
C SER A 310 61.15 26.04 -9.89
N PRO A 311 62.15 25.63 -10.72
CA PRO A 311 62.53 26.15 -12.04
C PRO A 311 62.95 25.05 -13.11
N THR A 312 62.89 25.50 -14.35
CA THR A 312 63.81 25.35 -15.52
C THR A 312 64.77 24.18 -15.73
N ALA A 313 64.72 23.60 -16.94
CA ALA A 313 65.78 23.49 -17.95
C ALA A 313 65.21 22.90 -19.25
N ALA A 314 65.12 23.59 -20.30
CA ALA A 314 65.98 23.87 -21.42
C ALA A 314 66.25 22.68 -22.36
N GLY A 315 65.84 22.84 -23.64
CA GLY A 315 66.40 22.07 -24.74
C GLY A 315 65.42 21.77 -25.89
N SER A 316 65.24 22.74 -26.80
CA SER A 316 64.87 22.50 -28.21
C SER A 316 66.17 22.23 -29.02
N PRO A 317 66.17 21.86 -30.33
CA PRO A 317 65.14 22.00 -31.36
C PRO A 317 65.17 20.95 -32.52
N THR A 318 64.26 21.23 -33.49
CA THR A 318 64.31 20.91 -34.94
C THR A 318 64.13 19.48 -35.42
N GLY A 319 63.30 19.22 -36.37
CA GLY A 319 63.17 19.45 -37.78
C GLY A 319 62.10 18.54 -38.39
N ALA A 320 61.28 19.08 -39.09
CA ALA A 320 60.84 19.04 -40.47
C ALA A 320 60.61 17.71 -41.20
N ASP A 321 59.51 17.72 -41.86
CA ASP A 321 59.13 17.26 -43.19
C ASP A 321 58.50 15.89 -43.42
N SER A 322 57.27 15.96 -43.84
CA SER A 322 56.77 15.76 -45.24
C SER A 322 56.24 14.37 -45.61
N ALA A 323 55.04 14.41 -46.04
CA ALA A 323 54.42 13.81 -47.22
C ALA A 323 53.92 12.34 -47.25
N ALA A 324 52.66 12.23 -47.37
CA ALA A 324 51.85 11.76 -48.53
C ALA A 324 51.61 10.28 -48.74
N ALA A 325 50.36 10.01 -49.06
CA ALA A 325 49.76 9.02 -49.98
C ALA A 325 49.31 7.64 -49.44
N GLY A 326 47.98 7.48 -49.45
CA GLY A 326 47.33 6.16 -49.56
C GLY A 326 47.49 5.56 -50.98
N PRO A 327 46.65 4.64 -51.46
CA PRO A 327 45.53 3.85 -50.88
C PRO A 327 45.53 2.34 -51.29
N ALA A 328 44.40 1.69 -50.99
CA ALA A 328 43.86 0.48 -51.63
C ALA A 328 44.42 -0.90 -51.16
N THR A 329 43.69 -1.93 -50.91
CA THR A 329 42.60 -2.68 -51.54
C THR A 329 42.27 -3.94 -50.72
N SER A 330 41.02 -4.24 -50.60
CA SER A 330 40.52 -5.61 -50.34
C SER A 330 40.86 -6.51 -51.53
N PRO A 331 40.84 -7.88 -51.48
CA PRO A 331 39.61 -8.64 -51.26
C PRO A 331 39.79 -10.09 -50.75
N GLY A 332 38.71 -10.79 -50.48
CA GLY A 332 38.59 -12.22 -50.77
C GLY A 332 38.07 -13.12 -49.70
N SER A 333 36.77 -13.39 -49.67
CA SER A 333 36.23 -14.71 -49.29
C SER A 333 36.55 -15.74 -50.35
N PRO A 334 36.61 -17.07 -50.05
CA PRO A 334 35.42 -17.89 -50.29
C PRO A 334 35.17 -19.14 -49.41
N THR A 335 33.89 -19.43 -49.22
CA THR A 335 33.15 -20.71 -49.42
C THR A 335 33.69 -22.05 -48.91
N SER A 336 32.91 -22.68 -48.06
CA SER A 336 31.94 -23.80 -48.25
C SER A 336 32.43 -25.23 -48.00
N HIS A 337 31.47 -26.03 -47.62
CA HIS A 337 31.27 -27.50 -47.61
C HIS A 337 31.44 -28.17 -46.22
N ALA A 338 30.45 -28.72 -45.70
CA ALA A 338 29.47 -29.78 -45.98
C ALA A 338 29.53 -30.83 -44.84
N SER A 339 28.38 -31.10 -44.30
CA SER A 339 28.11 -32.34 -43.51
C SER A 339 28.27 -33.57 -44.40
N PRO A 340 28.42 -34.80 -43.81
CA PRO A 340 27.22 -35.59 -43.58
C PRO A 340 27.26 -36.61 -42.42
N ASP A 341 26.05 -36.90 -41.93
CA ASP A 341 25.42 -38.20 -41.61
C ASP A 341 26.10 -39.29 -40.75
N ALA A 342 25.40 -39.67 -39.75
CA ALA A 342 24.54 -40.84 -39.57
C ALA A 342 24.99 -41.90 -38.51
N ALA A 343 24.04 -42.21 -37.67
CA ALA A 343 23.55 -43.51 -37.25
C ALA A 343 24.26 -44.36 -36.19
N GLY A 344 23.43 -44.89 -35.32
CA GLY A 344 23.59 -46.17 -34.63
C GLY A 344 23.60 -46.04 -33.12
N SER A 345 22.49 -46.21 -32.42
CA SER A 345 21.78 -47.40 -31.91
C SER A 345 22.65 -48.26 -31.00
N GLU A 346 22.18 -48.42 -29.80
CA GLU A 346 21.70 -49.62 -29.07
C GLU A 346 21.87 -49.47 -27.55
N ARG A 347 20.85 -49.55 -26.86
CA ARG A 347 20.19 -50.48 -25.94
C ARG A 347 21.07 -51.32 -25.02
N ALA A 348 20.50 -51.41 -23.82
CA ALA A 348 20.55 -52.43 -22.74
C ALA A 348 21.34 -51.94 -21.52
N GLY A 349 20.91 -52.08 -20.33
CA GLY A 349 19.81 -52.81 -19.69
C GLY A 349 20.19 -53.09 -18.24
N VAL A 350 19.24 -52.86 -17.37
CA VAL A 350 18.79 -53.74 -16.28
C VAL A 350 19.67 -53.96 -15.02
N SER A 351 18.96 -53.78 -13.91
CA SER A 351 19.01 -54.39 -12.55
C SER A 351 20.15 -53.94 -11.63
N GLY A 352 19.92 -53.77 -10.37
CA GLY A 352 18.91 -54.17 -9.45
C GLY A 352 19.46 -54.20 -8.02
N ALA A 353 18.61 -53.90 -7.08
CA ALA A 353 18.47 -54.45 -5.73
C ALA A 353 19.59 -54.31 -4.67
N GLY A 354 19.16 -53.96 -3.48
CA GLY A 354 19.71 -54.34 -2.19
C GLY A 354 19.69 -53.25 -1.13
N VAL A 355 18.66 -53.02 -0.35
CA VAL A 355 18.26 -53.54 0.96
C VAL A 355 19.39 -53.72 1.98
N SER A 356 19.34 -52.96 3.06
CA SER A 356 19.44 -53.32 4.50
C SER A 356 19.75 -52.07 5.33
N ARG A 357 18.96 -51.65 6.20
CA ARG A 357 18.47 -51.89 7.57
C ARG A 357 19.54 -52.05 8.66
N ALA A 358 19.22 -51.36 9.76
CA ALA A 358 19.64 -51.48 11.18
C ALA A 358 20.69 -50.44 11.59
N GLY A 359 20.60 -49.76 12.69
CA GLY A 359 19.77 -49.85 13.87
C GLY A 359 20.43 -49.08 15.02
N SER A 360 19.57 -48.54 15.86
CA SER A 360 19.64 -48.42 17.32
C SER A 360 20.60 -47.47 18.02
N SER A 361 19.96 -46.58 18.75
CA SER A 361 19.98 -46.36 20.22
C SER A 361 21.14 -45.59 20.83
N GLY A 362 20.75 -44.61 21.69
CA GLY A 362 21.58 -44.13 22.78
C GLY A 362 21.04 -42.81 23.40
N ALA A 363 20.30 -42.97 24.46
CA ALA A 363 19.82 -41.93 25.35
C ALA A 363 20.94 -41.24 26.13
N GLY A 364 20.74 -39.99 26.55
CA GLY A 364 21.58 -39.30 27.48
C GLY A 364 20.94 -37.99 27.99
N SER A 365 20.16 -38.12 29.04
CA SER A 365 19.63 -37.05 29.90
C SER A 365 20.76 -36.39 30.69
N SER A 366 20.72 -35.06 30.86
CA SER A 366 21.12 -34.42 32.12
C SER A 366 20.59 -33.00 32.23
N ALA A 367 19.74 -32.82 33.17
CA ALA A 367 19.30 -31.55 33.72
C ALA A 367 20.40 -30.98 34.66
N VAL A 368 20.58 -29.65 34.67
CA VAL A 368 21.06 -28.93 35.86
C VAL A 368 20.33 -27.58 35.93
N THR A 369 19.79 -27.39 37.11
CA THR A 369 19.08 -26.29 37.72
C THR A 369 19.99 -25.12 38.10
N GLY A 370 19.37 -23.91 38.23
CA GLY A 370 19.82 -22.87 39.17
C GLY A 370 19.73 -21.48 38.57
N SER A 371 18.77 -20.74 38.96
CA SER A 371 18.56 -19.82 40.08
C SER A 371 18.74 -18.33 39.72
N ALA A 372 17.67 -17.65 39.97
CA ALA A 372 17.32 -16.25 40.13
C ALA A 372 18.43 -15.23 40.46
N ALA A 373 18.27 -14.01 39.87
CA ALA A 373 18.34 -12.76 40.62
C ALA A 373 17.66 -11.61 39.83
N ALA A 374 16.87 -10.86 40.58
CA ALA A 374 16.13 -9.68 40.22
C ALA A 374 17.03 -8.46 40.02
N GLY A 375 16.61 -7.54 39.19
CA GLY A 375 17.21 -6.22 39.06
C GLY A 375 16.33 -5.29 38.25
N ASP A 376 15.80 -4.38 38.94
CA ASP A 376 14.87 -3.28 38.73
C ASP A 376 15.24 -2.30 37.60
N SER A 377 14.22 -1.68 37.06
CA SER A 377 14.04 -0.27 36.67
C SER A 377 14.10 0.14 35.20
N ALA A 378 13.06 0.88 34.90
CA ALA A 378 12.91 1.97 33.95
C ALA A 378 12.53 1.65 32.50
N ALA A 379 11.26 1.86 32.24
CA ALA A 379 10.74 2.18 30.91
C ALA A 379 11.27 3.54 30.42
N PRO A 380 11.39 3.70 29.12
CA PRO A 380 10.84 4.88 28.52
C PRO A 380 9.88 4.57 27.37
N SER A 381 8.80 5.31 27.40
CA SER A 381 7.83 5.56 26.34
C SER A 381 8.47 5.66 24.94
N GLY A 382 8.05 4.79 24.04
CA GLY A 382 8.40 4.85 22.63
C GLY A 382 7.14 4.75 21.79
N ALA A 383 6.82 5.85 21.13
CA ALA A 383 5.69 6.02 20.24
C ALA A 383 5.67 4.96 19.13
N GLY A 384 4.62 4.19 19.08
CA GLY A 384 4.33 3.28 17.97
C GLY A 384 3.88 4.06 16.74
N ALA A 385 4.67 3.98 15.68
CA ALA A 385 4.27 4.50 14.38
C ALA A 385 3.33 3.50 13.71
N ALA A 386 2.06 3.85 13.65
CA ALA A 386 1.07 3.15 12.86
C ALA A 386 1.38 3.35 11.38
N VAL A 387 1.62 2.26 10.66
CA VAL A 387 1.69 2.26 9.20
C VAL A 387 0.29 1.95 8.70
N ALA A 388 -0.40 2.98 8.24
CA ALA A 388 -1.72 2.84 7.63
C ALA A 388 -1.60 2.18 6.25
N GLY A 389 -2.28 1.08 6.06
CA GLY A 389 -2.50 0.50 4.75
C GLY A 389 -3.54 1.34 4.00
N SER A 390 -3.20 1.79 2.81
CA SER A 390 -4.09 2.54 1.94
C SER A 390 -5.13 1.61 1.31
N GLY A 391 -6.28 1.51 1.92
CA GLY A 391 -7.49 1.06 1.24
C GLY A 391 -8.38 2.27 1.02
N LEU A 392 -8.38 2.84 -0.16
CA LEU A 392 -9.36 3.86 -0.54
C LEU A 392 -10.69 3.17 -0.85
N PRO A 393 -11.82 3.67 -0.35
CA PRO A 393 -13.11 3.16 -0.75
C PRO A 393 -13.41 3.60 -2.19
N SER A 394 -13.66 2.63 -3.06
CA SER A 394 -14.21 2.88 -4.38
C SER A 394 -15.67 3.33 -4.24
N ALA A 395 -15.93 4.57 -4.57
CA ALA A 395 -17.26 5.06 -4.81
C ALA A 395 -17.87 4.36 -6.03
N SER A 396 -18.85 3.53 -5.82
CA SER A 396 -19.70 2.94 -6.85
C SER A 396 -20.72 3.98 -7.26
N ALA A 397 -20.61 4.46 -8.47
CA ALA A 397 -21.60 5.30 -9.12
C ALA A 397 -22.75 4.46 -9.66
N ALA A 398 -23.95 4.94 -9.41
CA ALA A 398 -25.23 4.46 -9.88
C ALA A 398 -25.35 4.40 -11.40
N GLY A 399 -26.02 3.37 -11.88
CA GLY A 399 -26.48 3.22 -13.25
C GLY A 399 -27.88 2.62 -13.31
N SER A 400 -28.84 3.47 -13.40
CA SER A 400 -30.06 3.52 -14.23
C SER A 400 -30.81 2.24 -14.63
N SER A 401 -31.98 2.12 -14.07
CA SER A 401 -33.34 1.84 -14.62
C SER A 401 -33.55 0.81 -15.73
N ALA A 402 -34.46 -0.12 -15.46
CA ALA A 402 -35.62 -0.39 -16.29
C ALA A 402 -36.73 -1.09 -15.47
N ALA A 403 -37.88 -0.49 -15.48
CA ALA A 403 -39.11 -0.97 -14.89
C ALA A 403 -39.76 -2.05 -15.77
N VAL A 404 -40.31 -3.08 -15.17
CA VAL A 404 -41.56 -3.72 -15.66
C VAL A 404 -42.39 -4.13 -14.43
N GLY A 405 -43.60 -3.63 -14.42
CA GLY A 405 -44.55 -3.91 -13.35
C GLY A 405 -45.28 -5.25 -13.53
N SER A 406 -45.81 -5.75 -12.44
CA SER A 406 -47.16 -6.36 -12.41
C SER A 406 -47.64 -6.53 -10.97
N SER A 407 -48.77 -5.97 -10.78
CA SER A 407 -49.86 -6.12 -9.81
C SER A 407 -49.99 -7.45 -9.05
N GLY A 408 -50.37 -7.32 -7.76
CA GLY A 408 -50.98 -8.41 -7.00
C GLY A 408 -51.32 -7.99 -5.58
N ALA A 409 -52.61 -7.72 -5.36
CA ALA A 409 -53.23 -7.33 -4.09
C ALA A 409 -53.28 -8.44 -3.04
N GLY A 410 -53.31 -8.06 -1.77
CA GLY A 410 -53.70 -8.94 -0.67
C GLY A 410 -53.41 -8.39 0.71
N SER A 411 -54.33 -7.66 1.30
CA SER A 411 -54.43 -7.37 2.74
C SER A 411 -55.33 -8.37 3.43
N PRO A 412 -55.58 -8.29 4.75
CA PRO A 412 -54.71 -8.33 5.93
C PRO A 412 -55.13 -9.48 6.88
N VAL A 413 -54.35 -9.80 7.88
CA VAL A 413 -54.87 -10.41 9.13
C VAL A 413 -54.10 -9.92 10.34
N ASP A 414 -54.86 -9.43 11.31
CA ASP A 414 -54.48 -9.06 12.66
C ASP A 414 -53.91 -10.24 13.45
N ALA A 415 -52.90 -10.00 14.23
CA ALA A 415 -52.68 -10.72 15.49
C ALA A 415 -51.89 -9.84 16.47
N ALA A 416 -52.58 -9.48 17.53
CA ALA A 416 -52.01 -8.81 18.70
C ALA A 416 -51.09 -9.77 19.48
N GLY A 417 -49.96 -9.28 19.92
CA GLY A 417 -49.04 -9.95 20.85
C GLY A 417 -48.21 -8.91 21.59
N SER A 418 -48.63 -8.64 22.80
CA SER A 418 -48.00 -7.78 23.78
C SER A 418 -46.62 -8.24 24.21
N GLY A 419 -45.62 -7.34 24.22
CA GLY A 419 -44.34 -7.55 24.85
C GLY A 419 -43.64 -6.21 25.08
N ALA A 420 -43.57 -5.83 26.32
CA ALA A 420 -43.14 -4.54 26.84
C ALA A 420 -41.64 -4.25 26.68
N GLY A 421 -41.30 -2.96 26.51
CA GLY A 421 -40.13 -2.38 27.09
C GLY A 421 -39.12 -1.81 26.13
N ALA A 422 -39.47 -0.78 25.38
CA ALA A 422 -38.46 0.15 24.89
C ALA A 422 -38.85 1.54 25.39
N ASP A 423 -38.12 2.06 26.33
CA ASP A 423 -38.23 3.44 26.80
C ASP A 423 -37.59 4.38 25.75
N GLY A 424 -38.25 4.45 24.63
CA GLY A 424 -37.99 5.49 23.64
C GLY A 424 -38.71 6.76 24.07
N SER A 425 -38.01 7.65 24.75
CA SER A 425 -38.61 8.93 25.18
C SER A 425 -39.30 9.60 23.97
N PRO A 426 -40.49 10.23 24.19
CA PRO A 426 -41.23 10.90 23.11
C PRO A 426 -40.40 11.98 22.38
N ARG A 427 -39.35 12.48 23.03
CA ARG A 427 -38.44 13.48 22.49
C ARG A 427 -37.46 12.90 21.45
N GLY A 428 -36.94 11.68 21.65
CA GLY A 428 -36.06 11.03 20.70
C GLY A 428 -36.73 10.71 19.38
N ARG A 429 -37.91 10.08 19.43
CA ARG A 429 -38.72 9.74 18.22
C ARG A 429 -39.15 10.98 17.43
N ARG A 430 -39.44 12.09 18.10
CA ARG A 430 -39.78 13.35 17.43
C ARG A 430 -38.57 13.97 16.75
N ARG A 431 -37.37 13.85 17.34
CA ARG A 431 -36.10 14.32 16.75
C ARG A 431 -35.71 13.53 15.54
N GLU A 432 -35.70 12.19 15.61
CA GLU A 432 -35.48 11.30 14.47
C GLU A 432 -36.40 11.57 13.30
N ARG A 433 -37.71 11.82 13.60
CA ARG A 433 -38.69 12.17 12.59
C ARG A 433 -38.38 13.53 11.94
N LEU A 434 -37.97 14.53 12.70
CA LEU A 434 -37.61 15.87 12.17
C LEU A 434 -36.34 15.83 11.34
N VAL A 435 -35.33 15.06 11.75
CA VAL A 435 -34.11 14.84 10.97
C VAL A 435 -34.46 14.13 9.67
N ALA A 436 -35.28 13.08 9.72
CA ALA A 436 -35.70 12.31 8.55
C ALA A 436 -36.52 13.14 7.54
N GLU A 437 -37.43 14.00 8.02
CA GLU A 437 -38.29 14.80 7.16
C GLU A 437 -37.57 15.97 6.49
N GLY A 438 -36.65 16.65 7.19
CA GLY A 438 -35.93 17.82 6.66
C GLY A 438 -34.67 17.46 5.87
N LEU A 439 -33.89 16.51 6.35
CA LEU A 439 -32.58 16.13 5.79
C LEU A 439 -32.67 15.05 4.72
N GLY A 440 -33.68 14.15 4.79
CA GLY A 440 -33.81 13.01 3.88
C GLY A 440 -32.71 11.95 4.08
N VAL A 441 -32.06 11.95 5.26
CA VAL A 441 -31.10 10.95 5.73
C VAL A 441 -31.65 10.39 7.03
N VAL A 442 -31.78 9.08 7.10
CA VAL A 442 -32.34 8.39 8.28
C VAL A 442 -31.20 7.68 8.99
N PRO A 443 -30.88 8.06 10.25
CA PRO A 443 -29.95 7.30 11.08
C PRO A 443 -30.41 5.88 11.28
N THR A 444 -29.48 4.92 11.31
CA THR A 444 -29.76 3.51 11.59
C THR A 444 -30.07 3.35 13.07
N ALA A 445 -31.29 2.89 13.38
CA ALA A 445 -31.73 2.72 14.75
C ALA A 445 -31.04 1.52 15.41
N ASP A 446 -30.67 1.64 16.68
CA ASP A 446 -30.31 0.50 17.53
C ASP A 446 -31.57 -0.34 17.75
N ASP A 447 -31.51 -1.63 17.41
CA ASP A 447 -32.64 -2.57 17.57
C ASP A 447 -32.84 -3.02 19.02
N GLY A 448 -31.91 -2.67 19.91
CA GLY A 448 -31.93 -3.01 21.33
C GLY A 448 -31.59 -4.48 21.62
N VAL A 449 -31.22 -5.25 20.61
CA VAL A 449 -30.75 -6.64 20.80
C VAL A 449 -29.36 -6.60 21.42
N ARG A 450 -29.15 -7.38 22.48
CA ARG A 450 -27.86 -7.54 23.12
C ARG A 450 -27.52 -9.03 23.20
N LEU A 451 -26.35 -9.34 22.67
CA LEU A 451 -25.83 -10.71 22.55
C LEU A 451 -24.99 -11.08 23.78
N SER A 452 -24.28 -10.07 24.32
CA SER A 452 -23.46 -10.22 25.52
C SER A 452 -24.28 -9.98 26.77
N GLY A 453 -24.04 -10.75 27.81
CA GLY A 453 -24.55 -10.48 29.17
C GLY A 453 -23.83 -9.31 29.88
N ARG A 454 -22.89 -8.65 29.23
CA ARG A 454 -22.10 -7.54 29.75
C ARG A 454 -22.42 -6.25 29.02
N GLN A 455 -22.44 -5.14 29.73
CA GLN A 455 -22.54 -3.80 29.15
C GLN A 455 -21.21 -3.07 29.35
N VAL A 456 -20.78 -2.32 28.35
CA VAL A 456 -19.55 -1.53 28.38
C VAL A 456 -19.81 -0.17 29.06
N TRP A 457 -21.01 0.37 28.88
CA TRP A 457 -21.46 1.64 29.48
C TRP A 457 -22.96 1.66 29.72
N ASP A 458 -23.42 2.67 30.47
CA ASP A 458 -24.83 2.96 30.68
C ASP A 458 -25.32 3.90 29.56
N GLU A 459 -26.16 3.38 28.66
CA GLU A 459 -26.73 4.12 27.54
C GLU A 459 -27.73 5.20 27.97
N THR A 460 -28.34 5.05 29.16
CA THR A 460 -29.32 6.01 29.68
C THR A 460 -28.68 7.35 30.08
N THR A 461 -27.36 7.36 30.26
CA THR A 461 -26.57 8.55 30.61
C THR A 461 -26.09 9.36 29.40
N ARG A 462 -26.41 8.91 28.18
CA ARG A 462 -26.00 9.59 26.94
C ARG A 462 -26.66 10.96 26.80
N PRO A 463 -25.88 12.04 26.66
CA PRO A 463 -26.43 13.37 26.39
C PRO A 463 -27.06 13.45 25.01
N THR A 464 -28.00 14.38 24.86
CA THR A 464 -28.64 14.69 23.59
C THR A 464 -28.16 16.06 23.13
N GLY A 465 -27.76 16.17 21.88
CA GLY A 465 -27.33 17.42 21.26
C GLY A 465 -28.46 18.41 21.01
N PRO A 466 -28.18 19.61 20.51
CA PRO A 466 -29.19 20.61 20.20
C PRO A 466 -30.20 20.07 19.20
N ALA A 467 -31.49 20.40 19.39
CA ALA A 467 -32.54 20.03 18.45
C ALA A 467 -32.29 20.72 17.09
N PRO A 468 -32.49 20.01 15.95
CA PRO A 468 -32.41 20.62 14.63
C PRO A 468 -33.48 21.69 14.45
N ASP A 469 -33.20 22.70 13.63
CA ASP A 469 -34.16 23.70 13.23
C ASP A 469 -35.22 23.06 12.31
N PRO A 470 -36.50 23.05 12.71
CA PRO A 470 -37.56 22.41 11.93
C PRO A 470 -37.84 23.09 10.59
N ASP A 471 -37.48 24.35 10.45
CA ASP A 471 -37.75 25.18 9.25
C ASP A 471 -36.52 25.22 8.30
N ARG A 472 -35.41 24.57 8.67
CA ARG A 472 -34.19 24.56 7.85
C ARG A 472 -34.37 23.68 6.63
N ALA A 473 -34.14 24.26 5.44
CA ALA A 473 -33.98 23.51 4.20
C ALA A 473 -32.51 23.17 3.98
N TYR A 474 -32.22 21.90 3.69
CA TYR A 474 -30.87 21.41 3.40
C TYR A 474 -30.64 21.32 1.91
N THR A 475 -29.46 21.74 1.43
CA THR A 475 -29.02 21.58 0.06
C THR A 475 -28.67 20.11 -0.23
N ALA A 476 -28.51 19.74 -1.51
CA ALA A 476 -28.07 18.40 -1.89
C ALA A 476 -26.67 18.05 -1.33
N HIS A 477 -25.79 19.04 -1.23
CA HIS A 477 -24.46 18.92 -0.67
C HIS A 477 -24.50 18.65 0.85
N GLU A 478 -25.27 19.41 1.60
CA GLU A 478 -25.48 19.20 3.03
C GLU A 478 -26.09 17.81 3.32
N ARG A 479 -27.05 17.38 2.49
CA ARG A 479 -27.60 16.02 2.61
C ARG A 479 -26.56 14.93 2.32
N ALA A 480 -25.67 15.15 1.35
CA ALA A 480 -24.60 14.22 1.07
C ALA A 480 -23.62 14.08 2.24
N ALA A 481 -23.35 15.19 2.96
CA ALA A 481 -22.50 15.17 4.15
C ALA A 481 -23.06 14.31 5.27
N GLY A 482 -24.33 14.54 5.63
CA GLY A 482 -24.98 13.71 6.65
C GLY A 482 -25.08 12.23 6.23
N ARG A 483 -25.32 11.95 4.95
CA ARG A 483 -25.38 10.57 4.42
C ARG A 483 -24.04 9.87 4.49
N HIS A 484 -22.94 10.58 4.29
CA HIS A 484 -21.61 10.00 4.30
C HIS A 484 -21.27 9.28 5.62
N LEU A 485 -21.68 9.85 6.77
CA LEU A 485 -21.52 9.18 8.07
C LEU A 485 -22.25 7.83 8.09
N VAL A 486 -23.53 7.82 7.67
CA VAL A 486 -24.34 6.58 7.63
C VAL A 486 -23.72 5.55 6.68
N ASP A 487 -23.28 5.96 5.48
CA ASP A 487 -22.68 5.07 4.49
C ASP A 487 -21.37 4.42 5.01
N VAL A 488 -20.54 5.17 5.77
CA VAL A 488 -19.34 4.65 6.41
C VAL A 488 -19.70 3.64 7.51
N HIS A 489 -20.67 3.96 8.34
CA HIS A 489 -21.14 3.09 9.42
C HIS A 489 -21.81 1.82 8.89
N ASP A 490 -22.56 1.90 7.80
CA ASP A 490 -23.12 0.69 7.16
C ASP A 490 -22.02 -0.24 6.68
N GLY A 491 -20.93 0.30 6.15
CA GLY A 491 -19.74 -0.51 5.84
C GLY A 491 -19.13 -1.20 7.07
N LEU A 492 -19.09 -0.51 8.23
CA LEU A 492 -18.60 -1.12 9.48
C LEU A 492 -19.55 -2.21 10.01
N ARG A 493 -20.87 -2.03 9.87
CA ARG A 493 -21.89 -3.05 10.24
C ARG A 493 -21.76 -4.29 9.37
N ASP A 494 -21.65 -4.12 8.06
CA ASP A 494 -21.48 -5.24 7.11
C ASP A 494 -20.21 -6.06 7.41
N GLU A 495 -19.11 -5.39 7.72
CA GLU A 495 -17.86 -6.08 8.06
C GLU A 495 -17.93 -6.77 9.43
N LEU A 496 -18.65 -6.18 10.41
CA LEU A 496 -18.91 -6.80 11.70
C LEU A 496 -19.72 -8.08 11.57
N GLU A 497 -20.77 -8.07 10.76
CA GLU A 497 -21.59 -9.26 10.47
C GLU A 497 -20.74 -10.37 9.84
N ARG A 498 -19.93 -10.05 8.83
CA ARG A 498 -19.01 -11.01 8.20
C ARG A 498 -17.98 -11.58 9.18
N MET A 499 -17.47 -10.75 10.08
CA MET A 499 -16.53 -11.19 11.13
C MET A 499 -17.21 -12.19 12.07
N ARG A 500 -18.43 -11.92 12.48
CA ARG A 500 -19.21 -12.82 13.35
C ARG A 500 -19.52 -14.12 12.65
N ASP A 501 -20.01 -14.08 11.41
CA ASP A 501 -20.28 -15.27 10.61
C ASP A 501 -19.04 -16.16 10.50
N LEU A 502 -17.89 -15.57 10.29
CA LEU A 502 -16.62 -16.29 10.20
C LEU A 502 -16.23 -16.93 11.55
N ILE A 503 -16.41 -16.22 12.66
CA ILE A 503 -16.18 -16.75 14.02
C ILE A 503 -17.12 -17.93 14.28
N ASP A 504 -18.40 -17.80 13.94
CA ASP A 504 -19.41 -18.85 14.13
C ASP A 504 -19.10 -20.10 13.30
N GLN A 505 -18.75 -19.93 12.03
CA GLN A 505 -18.37 -21.04 11.16
C GLN A 505 -17.17 -21.84 11.68
N VAL A 506 -16.18 -21.13 12.19
CA VAL A 506 -14.94 -21.76 12.69
C VAL A 506 -15.16 -22.40 14.06
N THR A 507 -15.90 -21.74 14.95
CA THR A 507 -16.12 -22.24 16.32
C THR A 507 -17.19 -23.34 16.40
N THR A 508 -18.12 -23.43 15.44
CA THR A 508 -19.12 -24.51 15.37
C THR A 508 -18.66 -25.72 14.55
N GLY A 509 -17.52 -25.65 13.90
CA GLY A 509 -17.02 -26.72 13.04
C GLY A 509 -17.89 -26.96 11.79
N GLN A 510 -18.76 -26.03 11.43
CA GLN A 510 -19.64 -26.09 10.26
C GLN A 510 -18.95 -25.66 8.95
N THR A 511 -17.74 -26.08 8.74
CA THR A 511 -17.28 -26.27 7.37
C THR A 511 -17.76 -27.66 6.96
N ASP A 512 -18.67 -27.72 6.00
CA ASP A 512 -19.26 -28.95 5.48
C ASP A 512 -18.20 -30.02 5.22
N PRO A 513 -18.27 -31.17 5.89
CA PRO A 513 -17.39 -32.29 5.58
C PRO A 513 -17.99 -33.11 4.42
N GLY A 514 -18.36 -32.45 3.34
CA GLY A 514 -18.56 -33.10 2.07
C GLY A 514 -17.33 -33.83 1.63
N ALA A 515 -17.11 -35.01 2.18
CA ALA A 515 -16.29 -36.08 1.62
C ALA A 515 -14.86 -35.77 1.22
N ALA A 516 -13.95 -35.46 2.18
CA ALA A 516 -12.56 -35.92 2.12
C ALA A 516 -11.77 -35.63 3.41
N ARG A 517 -11.84 -36.54 4.33
CA ARG A 517 -10.74 -37.19 5.06
C ARG A 517 -9.90 -36.40 6.03
N ASP A 518 -9.86 -36.98 7.21
CA ASP A 518 -9.22 -36.64 8.49
C ASP A 518 -7.85 -35.93 8.50
N HIS A 519 -7.11 -35.94 7.40
CA HIS A 519 -5.80 -35.27 7.30
C HIS A 519 -5.91 -33.84 6.73
N ILE A 520 -6.91 -33.59 5.91
CA ILE A 520 -7.19 -32.27 5.31
C ILE A 520 -7.97 -31.40 6.30
N SER A 521 -8.83 -32.00 7.13
CA SER A 521 -9.60 -31.29 8.14
C SER A 521 -8.73 -30.55 9.16
N GLN A 522 -7.63 -31.13 9.60
CA GLN A 522 -6.71 -30.44 10.52
C GLN A 522 -5.96 -29.28 9.86
N MET A 523 -5.61 -29.38 8.59
CA MET A 523 -5.00 -28.28 7.85
C MET A 523 -6.02 -27.18 7.54
N THR A 524 -7.25 -27.54 7.22
CA THR A 524 -8.35 -26.61 6.95
C THR A 524 -8.75 -25.83 8.20
N ILE A 525 -8.82 -26.50 9.37
CA ILE A 525 -9.10 -25.85 10.66
C ILE A 525 -8.01 -24.84 11.02
N ARG A 526 -6.73 -25.18 10.85
CA ARG A 526 -5.63 -24.24 11.09
C ARG A 526 -5.66 -23.06 10.13
N GLN A 527 -6.02 -23.29 8.87
CA GLN A 527 -6.16 -22.25 7.86
C GLN A 527 -7.35 -21.34 8.15
N ASN A 528 -8.47 -21.89 8.62
CA ASN A 528 -9.66 -21.11 9.03
C ASN A 528 -9.39 -20.27 10.29
N ASN A 529 -8.73 -20.81 11.31
CA ASN A 529 -8.36 -20.07 12.52
C ASN A 529 -7.45 -18.90 12.19
N TRP A 530 -6.52 -19.09 11.25
CA TRP A 530 -5.64 -18.02 10.78
C TRP A 530 -6.42 -16.96 9.98
N THR A 531 -7.39 -17.36 9.16
CA THR A 531 -8.26 -16.45 8.40
C THR A 531 -9.11 -15.61 9.34
N VAL A 532 -9.67 -16.20 10.40
CA VAL A 532 -10.39 -15.47 11.47
C VAL A 532 -9.48 -14.44 12.13
N GLY A 533 -8.27 -14.83 12.54
CA GLY A 533 -7.32 -13.92 13.17
C GLY A 533 -6.97 -12.72 12.29
N ALA A 534 -6.64 -12.96 11.03
CA ALA A 534 -6.31 -11.90 10.08
C ALA A 534 -7.50 -10.97 9.78
N TYR A 535 -8.71 -11.52 9.72
CA TYR A 535 -9.92 -10.75 9.47
C TYR A 535 -10.29 -9.88 10.67
N CYS A 536 -10.28 -10.45 11.88
CA CYS A 536 -10.54 -9.71 13.12
C CYS A 536 -9.51 -8.60 13.35
N GLU A 537 -8.22 -8.86 13.13
CA GLU A 537 -7.17 -7.83 13.22
C GLU A 537 -7.41 -6.70 12.21
N SER A 538 -7.79 -7.04 10.98
CA SER A 538 -8.12 -6.06 9.94
C SER A 538 -9.32 -5.21 10.33
N TYR A 539 -10.37 -5.84 10.87
CA TYR A 539 -11.57 -5.15 11.34
C TYR A 539 -11.27 -4.22 12.52
N CYS A 540 -10.55 -4.69 13.53
CA CYS A 540 -10.11 -3.89 14.67
C CYS A 540 -9.34 -2.64 14.23
N ARG A 541 -8.51 -2.76 13.21
CA ARG A 541 -7.76 -1.65 12.64
C ARG A 541 -8.66 -0.65 11.91
N ILE A 542 -9.65 -1.12 11.15
CA ILE A 542 -10.60 -0.26 10.45
C ILE A 542 -11.38 0.57 11.46
N VAL A 543 -11.95 -0.05 12.50
CA VAL A 543 -12.68 0.65 13.57
C VAL A 543 -11.78 1.66 14.29
N THR A 544 -10.57 1.27 14.67
CA THR A 544 -9.60 2.18 15.32
C THR A 544 -9.23 3.36 14.43
N THR A 545 -9.09 3.15 13.12
CA THR A 545 -8.77 4.22 12.17
C THR A 545 -9.93 5.19 12.03
N HIS A 546 -11.15 4.69 11.93
CA HIS A 546 -12.38 5.49 11.87
C HIS A 546 -12.49 6.40 13.09
N HIS A 547 -12.50 5.86 14.31
CA HIS A 547 -12.54 6.63 15.55
C HIS A 547 -11.37 7.62 15.67
N THR A 548 -10.17 7.27 15.21
CA THR A 548 -9.01 8.19 15.24
C THR A 548 -9.22 9.41 14.35
N ILE A 549 -9.85 9.24 13.18
CA ILE A 549 -10.17 10.36 12.28
C ILE A 549 -11.20 11.27 12.92
N GLU A 550 -12.21 10.71 13.56
CA GLU A 550 -13.24 11.47 14.26
C GLU A 550 -12.69 12.26 15.43
N ASP A 551 -11.95 11.61 16.32
CA ASP A 551 -11.34 12.25 17.49
C ASP A 551 -10.35 13.38 17.11
N ARG A 552 -9.61 13.24 16.02
CA ARG A 552 -8.57 14.19 15.62
C ARG A 552 -9.06 15.30 14.70
N SER A 553 -10.13 15.05 13.97
CA SER A 553 -10.55 15.97 12.90
C SER A 553 -12.02 16.35 12.99
N VAL A 554 -12.95 15.38 13.02
CA VAL A 554 -14.40 15.64 12.97
C VAL A 554 -14.88 16.29 14.25
N PHE A 555 -14.57 15.71 15.40
CA PHE A 555 -15.04 16.16 16.70
C PHE A 555 -14.49 17.54 17.11
N PRO A 556 -13.20 17.86 16.92
CA PRO A 556 -12.70 19.21 17.14
C PRO A 556 -13.37 20.26 16.24
N HIS A 557 -13.64 19.94 14.96
CA HIS A 557 -14.34 20.81 14.04
C HIS A 557 -15.78 21.10 14.52
N LEU A 558 -16.55 20.05 14.81
CA LEU A 558 -17.94 20.19 15.28
C LEU A 558 -18.02 20.92 16.61
N ARG A 559 -17.13 20.64 17.57
CA ARG A 559 -17.04 21.31 18.87
C ARG A 559 -16.72 22.80 18.72
N GLY A 560 -15.85 23.16 17.78
CA GLY A 560 -15.50 24.55 17.47
C GLY A 560 -16.62 25.31 16.77
N ALA A 561 -17.33 24.65 15.85
CA ALA A 561 -18.42 25.25 15.08
C ALA A 561 -19.73 25.38 15.88
N ASP A 562 -20.04 24.43 16.77
CA ASP A 562 -21.20 24.48 17.66
C ASP A 562 -20.84 23.92 19.05
N PRO A 563 -20.44 24.79 20.00
CA PRO A 563 -20.05 24.37 21.36
C PRO A 563 -21.13 23.61 22.14
N ARG A 564 -22.41 23.70 21.72
CA ARG A 564 -23.50 22.93 22.34
C ARG A 564 -23.42 21.44 22.10
N LEU A 565 -22.62 21.02 21.14
CA LEU A 565 -22.32 19.61 20.85
C LEU A 565 -21.27 19.02 21.81
N ALA A 566 -20.56 19.84 22.57
CA ALA A 566 -19.48 19.36 23.44
C ALA A 566 -19.86 18.18 24.34
N PRO A 567 -21.04 18.16 25.03
CA PRO A 567 -21.39 17.00 25.88
C PRO A 567 -21.58 15.69 25.07
N VAL A 568 -22.10 15.77 23.85
CA VAL A 568 -22.25 14.60 22.96
C VAL A 568 -20.88 14.11 22.49
N ILE A 569 -20.04 15.02 22.06
CA ILE A 569 -18.68 14.72 21.59
C ILE A 569 -17.85 14.12 22.73
N ASP A 570 -17.88 14.71 23.94
CA ASP A 570 -17.16 14.17 25.11
C ASP A 570 -17.61 12.73 25.44
N ARG A 571 -18.89 12.42 25.20
CA ARG A 571 -19.41 11.06 25.40
C ARG A 571 -18.96 10.12 24.30
N LEU A 572 -18.96 10.52 23.03
CA LEU A 572 -18.47 9.72 21.91
C LEU A 572 -16.97 9.39 22.06
N GLU A 573 -16.15 10.38 22.42
CA GLU A 573 -14.71 10.15 22.72
C GLU A 573 -14.50 9.14 23.86
N GLN A 574 -15.34 9.16 24.90
CA GLN A 574 -15.32 8.17 25.99
C GLN A 574 -15.70 6.77 25.48
N GLU A 575 -16.73 6.68 24.63
CA GLU A 575 -17.15 5.40 24.04
C GLU A 575 -16.09 4.84 23.09
N HIS A 576 -15.38 5.67 22.30
CA HIS A 576 -14.22 5.27 21.50
C HIS A 576 -13.14 4.61 22.36
N GLY A 577 -12.80 5.22 23.51
CA GLY A 577 -11.85 4.66 24.46
C GLY A 577 -12.29 3.29 25.02
N ALA A 578 -13.58 3.14 25.31
CA ALA A 578 -14.15 1.90 25.81
C ALA A 578 -14.19 0.80 24.72
N ILE A 579 -14.58 1.15 23.47
CA ILE A 579 -14.55 0.23 22.31
C ILE A 579 -13.13 -0.23 22.04
N HIS A 580 -12.12 0.66 22.13
CA HIS A 580 -10.72 0.27 22.00
C HIS A 580 -10.33 -0.83 23.01
N GLY A 581 -10.78 -0.70 24.28
CA GLY A 581 -10.58 -1.74 25.28
C GLY A 581 -11.30 -3.07 24.97
N VAL A 582 -12.44 -3.04 24.26
CA VAL A 582 -13.13 -4.24 23.78
C VAL A 582 -12.37 -4.87 22.60
N LEU A 583 -11.86 -4.06 21.66
CA LEU A 583 -11.02 -4.53 20.56
C LEU A 583 -9.75 -5.26 21.06
N GLU A 584 -9.12 -4.74 22.11
CA GLU A 584 -8.01 -5.46 22.78
C GLU A 584 -8.44 -6.78 23.43
N GLN A 585 -9.70 -6.89 23.90
CA GLN A 585 -10.23 -8.16 24.40
C GLN A 585 -10.42 -9.17 23.27
N VAL A 586 -10.92 -8.74 22.11
CA VAL A 586 -11.03 -9.59 20.91
C VAL A 586 -9.66 -10.09 20.47
N ASP A 587 -8.65 -9.23 20.43
CA ASP A 587 -7.27 -9.61 20.07
C ASP A 587 -6.72 -10.67 21.05
N ARG A 588 -6.88 -10.46 22.35
CA ARG A 588 -6.48 -11.46 23.38
C ARG A 588 -7.23 -12.78 23.25
N ALA A 589 -8.52 -12.73 22.93
CA ALA A 589 -9.34 -13.92 22.74
C ALA A 589 -8.94 -14.69 21.48
N LEU A 590 -8.51 -14.00 20.42
CA LEU A 590 -7.93 -14.62 19.22
C LEU A 590 -6.64 -15.37 19.52
N VAL A 591 -5.76 -14.79 20.32
CA VAL A 591 -4.53 -15.46 20.77
C VAL A 591 -4.86 -16.71 21.60
N ALA A 592 -5.84 -16.60 22.52
CA ALA A 592 -6.30 -17.73 23.34
C ALA A 592 -6.97 -18.82 22.48
N PHE A 593 -7.72 -18.47 21.45
CA PHE A 593 -8.36 -19.37 20.51
C PHE A 593 -7.37 -20.29 19.79
N VAL A 594 -6.21 -19.77 19.40
CA VAL A 594 -5.15 -20.56 18.76
C VAL A 594 -4.39 -21.44 19.76
N SER A 595 -4.42 -21.10 21.05
CA SER A 595 -3.49 -21.64 22.05
C SER A 595 -4.14 -22.59 23.09
N GLY A 596 -5.49 -22.67 23.20
CA GLY A 596 -6.12 -23.40 24.30
C GLY A 596 -7.54 -23.95 24.05
N PRO A 597 -8.03 -24.86 24.89
CA PRO A 597 -9.28 -25.60 24.69
C PRO A 597 -10.56 -24.79 24.90
N ASP A 598 -10.50 -23.64 25.59
CA ASP A 598 -11.64 -22.76 25.87
C ASP A 598 -11.63 -21.48 25.03
N GLY A 599 -10.77 -21.40 24.03
CA GLY A 599 -10.58 -20.22 23.18
C GLY A 599 -11.81 -19.87 22.36
N ASP A 600 -12.58 -20.85 21.89
CA ASP A 600 -13.80 -20.68 21.10
C ASP A 600 -14.85 -19.85 21.83
N LYS A 601 -15.06 -20.18 23.13
CA LYS A 601 -16.03 -19.48 23.96
C LYS A 601 -15.60 -18.06 24.24
N GLN A 602 -14.31 -17.85 24.57
CA GLN A 602 -13.76 -16.53 24.83
C GLN A 602 -13.84 -15.62 23.60
N LEU A 603 -13.58 -16.17 22.41
CA LEU A 603 -13.65 -15.41 21.18
C LEU A 603 -15.08 -14.99 20.84
N ARG A 604 -16.06 -15.88 21.00
CA ARG A 604 -17.48 -15.53 20.81
C ARG A 604 -17.95 -14.48 21.81
N GLU A 605 -17.66 -14.64 23.10
CA GLU A 605 -18.03 -13.67 24.13
C GLU A 605 -17.42 -12.29 23.88
N ALA A 606 -16.20 -12.23 23.37
CA ALA A 606 -15.54 -10.98 23.01
C ALA A 606 -16.15 -10.35 21.77
N ALA A 607 -16.49 -11.16 20.74
CA ALA A 607 -17.15 -10.70 19.52
C ALA A 607 -18.58 -10.21 19.80
N ASP A 608 -19.34 -10.89 20.65
CA ASP A 608 -20.67 -10.47 21.07
C ASP A 608 -20.64 -9.14 21.81
N LEU A 609 -19.66 -8.96 22.71
CA LEU A 609 -19.49 -7.69 23.44
C LEU A 609 -19.08 -6.54 22.50
N LEU A 610 -18.22 -6.82 21.51
CA LEU A 610 -17.86 -5.84 20.49
C LEU A 610 -19.07 -5.45 19.65
N THR A 611 -19.87 -6.43 19.25
CA THR A 611 -21.07 -6.20 18.46
C THR A 611 -22.03 -5.28 19.19
N ASP A 612 -22.35 -5.59 20.43
CA ASP A 612 -23.28 -4.80 21.26
C ASP A 612 -22.77 -3.36 21.46
N ALA A 613 -21.48 -3.23 21.80
CA ALA A 613 -20.89 -1.92 22.02
C ALA A 613 -20.86 -1.08 20.74
N LEU A 614 -20.39 -1.64 19.62
CA LEU A 614 -20.21 -0.90 18.40
C LEU A 614 -21.54 -0.51 17.75
N LEU A 615 -22.50 -1.43 17.63
CA LEU A 615 -23.83 -1.12 17.04
C LEU A 615 -24.57 -0.04 17.83
N SER A 616 -24.52 -0.12 19.16
CA SER A 616 -25.10 0.89 20.05
C SER A 616 -24.41 2.25 19.89
N HIS A 617 -23.08 2.26 19.76
CA HIS A 617 -22.29 3.47 19.55
C HIS A 617 -22.61 4.13 18.21
N LEU A 618 -22.52 3.39 17.10
CA LEU A 618 -22.79 3.92 15.75
C LEU A 618 -24.22 4.49 15.64
N ALA A 619 -25.22 3.82 16.23
CA ALA A 619 -26.58 4.32 16.25
C ALA A 619 -26.73 5.63 17.06
N TYR A 620 -26.01 5.76 18.18
CA TYR A 620 -25.98 6.98 18.98
C TYR A 620 -25.30 8.12 18.23
N GLU A 621 -24.17 7.86 17.63
CA GLU A 621 -23.42 8.86 16.86
C GLU A 621 -24.23 9.38 15.67
N GLU A 622 -24.78 8.52 14.85
CA GLU A 622 -25.63 8.92 13.72
C GLU A 622 -26.81 9.76 14.17
N ARG A 623 -27.47 9.36 15.25
CA ARG A 623 -28.61 10.09 15.80
C ARG A 623 -28.24 11.51 16.20
N GLU A 624 -27.05 11.71 16.76
CA GLU A 624 -26.62 13.00 17.29
C GLU A 624 -25.84 13.84 16.29
N LEU A 625 -25.10 13.24 15.33
CA LEU A 625 -24.16 13.95 14.47
C LEU A 625 -24.57 14.07 13.00
N VAL A 626 -25.50 13.28 12.47
CA VAL A 626 -25.93 13.36 11.05
C VAL A 626 -26.40 14.78 10.68
N GLU A 627 -27.23 15.43 11.52
CA GLU A 627 -27.67 16.80 11.28
C GLU A 627 -26.55 17.83 11.48
N PRO A 628 -25.78 17.80 12.58
CA PRO A 628 -24.64 18.69 12.73
C PRO A 628 -23.64 18.62 11.58
N LEU A 629 -23.29 17.44 11.08
CA LEU A 629 -22.40 17.27 9.93
C LEU A 629 -22.98 17.86 8.64
N ALA A 630 -24.28 17.65 8.41
CA ALA A 630 -24.96 18.27 7.28
C ALA A 630 -24.95 19.81 7.38
N ARG A 631 -25.21 20.35 8.56
CA ARG A 631 -25.34 21.79 8.81
C ARG A 631 -23.99 22.51 8.84
N LEU A 632 -22.97 21.93 9.42
CA LEU A 632 -21.67 22.56 9.67
C LEU A 632 -20.63 22.19 8.63
N GLY A 633 -20.86 21.08 7.91
CA GLY A 633 -19.92 20.52 6.94
C GLY A 633 -18.69 19.90 7.61
N PHE A 634 -18.14 18.89 6.99
CA PHE A 634 -16.79 18.38 7.25
C PHE A 634 -16.29 17.75 5.95
N TYR A 635 -15.35 18.39 5.28
CA TYR A 635 -14.76 17.93 4.01
C TYR A 635 -13.27 18.20 3.98
#